data_5e18b8b1a2672218d429f8a4badb5ccb
#
_entry.id   5e18b8b1a2672218d429f8a4badb5ccb
#
_cell.length_a   1.000
_cell.length_b   1.000
_cell.length_c   1.000
_cell.angle_alpha   90.00
_cell.angle_beta   90.00
_cell.angle_gamma   90.00
#
_symmetry.space_group_name_H-M   'P 1'
#
loop_
_entity.id
_entity.type
_entity.pdbx_description
1 polymer ?
#
loop_
_entity_poly.entity_id
_entity_poly.type
_entity_poly.pdbx_seq_one_letter_code
_entity_poly.pdbx_strand_id
1 'polypeptide(L)'
;MKMINQDTICAIATAQGGAIGIIRVSGPKAIEITSRIFTPATGKPLTERAPYTLTFGKICSPKRKINNTLFQQTSEIPQEKSETLQKTSSITSSAEEVIDEVLISLFRAPHSYTGEDSTEIMCHGSSYILQQVIQLLIYNGCRAALPGEYTQRAFLNGKMDLSQAEAVADLIASSSSSTHRLAMSQMRGGFSKELSNLRNQLLHFTSLMELELDFSDHEELEFANRDELSSLATHIEQVIARLAHSFSVGNAIKNGIPVAIIGETNAGKSTLLNALLNEEKAIVSDIHGTTRDVIEDTINLQGVTFRFIDTAGIRQTNDTIENLGIERTFQKMDQAYVILWMIDSTDAQRRFEELKADILPHCEGKKMIILFNKSDLLLATQKEELSAIFADMKVEKLFISAKKRENITILEKKLVQAAALPEVNQNDIIITNVRHYEALTRALDSIHRVQEGLQLELSGDLVSEDLRQCIHELSEIVAEGGITSEETLQNIFQNFCIGK
;
A
#
# COMPACT_ATOMS: atom_id res chain seq x y z
N MET A 1 -1.98 26.74 -1.16
CA MET A 1 -3.22 27.03 -0.47
C MET A 1 -3.15 26.38 0.92
N LYS A 2 -2.94 27.14 1.99
CA LYS A 2 -2.92 26.59 3.36
C LYS A 2 -4.36 26.41 3.79
N MET A 3 -4.95 25.23 3.57
CA MET A 3 -6.09 24.83 4.39
C MET A 3 -5.55 24.55 5.79
N ILE A 4 -5.65 25.53 6.65
CA ILE A 4 -5.39 25.36 8.08
C ILE A 4 -6.58 24.58 8.61
N ASN A 5 -6.45 23.25 8.69
CA ASN A 5 -7.37 22.43 9.47
C ASN A 5 -7.26 22.91 10.92
N GLN A 6 -8.22 23.75 11.34
CA GLN A 6 -8.26 24.33 12.69
C GLN A 6 -8.84 23.34 13.72
N ASP A 7 -9.22 22.15 13.30
CA ASP A 7 -9.83 21.14 14.15
C ASP A 7 -8.78 20.16 14.72
N THR A 8 -9.14 19.54 15.83
CA THR A 8 -8.33 18.52 16.49
C THR A 8 -9.00 17.16 16.25
N ILE A 9 -8.23 16.21 15.76
CA ILE A 9 -8.69 14.88 15.41
C ILE A 9 -8.20 13.82 16.39
N CYS A 10 -8.96 12.74 16.52
CA CYS A 10 -8.55 11.56 17.29
C CYS A 10 -8.91 10.26 16.59
N ALA A 11 -8.09 9.23 16.78
CA ALA A 11 -8.36 7.88 16.30
C ALA A 11 -7.59 6.82 17.09
N ILE A 12 -8.08 5.59 17.05
CA ILE A 12 -7.35 4.41 17.52
C ILE A 12 -6.24 4.12 16.50
N ALA A 13 -4.99 4.07 16.95
CA ALA A 13 -3.81 3.89 16.10
C ALA A 13 -3.28 2.45 16.08
N THR A 14 -3.80 1.55 16.93
CA THR A 14 -3.42 0.14 17.02
C THR A 14 -4.56 -0.78 16.61
N ALA A 15 -4.24 -2.01 16.21
CA ALA A 15 -5.26 -3.06 16.04
C ALA A 15 -6.00 -3.31 17.36
N GLN A 16 -7.28 -3.62 17.28
CA GLN A 16 -8.10 -3.94 18.45
C GLN A 16 -7.81 -5.38 18.96
N GLY A 17 -7.96 -5.58 20.27
CA GLY A 17 -7.80 -6.91 20.91
C GLY A 17 -6.38 -7.23 21.39
N GLY A 18 -5.40 -6.31 21.22
CA GLY A 18 -4.08 -6.44 21.83
C GLY A 18 -4.07 -6.11 23.33
N ALA A 19 -2.95 -6.39 24.01
CA ALA A 19 -2.79 -6.03 25.44
C ALA A 19 -2.76 -4.50 25.66
N ILE A 20 -2.24 -3.75 24.68
CA ILE A 20 -2.11 -2.29 24.71
C ILE A 20 -2.84 -1.70 23.50
N GLY A 21 -3.59 -0.66 23.72
CA GLY A 21 -4.18 0.18 22.68
C GLY A 21 -3.62 1.60 22.74
N ILE A 22 -3.44 2.21 21.59
CA ILE A 22 -2.96 3.59 21.46
C ILE A 22 -4.03 4.40 20.74
N ILE A 23 -4.40 5.52 21.34
CA ILE A 23 -5.26 6.54 20.74
C ILE A 23 -4.40 7.76 20.46
N ARG A 24 -4.40 8.20 19.19
CA ARG A 24 -3.66 9.39 18.76
C ARG A 24 -4.60 10.58 18.66
N VAL A 25 -4.14 11.73 19.16
CA VAL A 25 -4.82 13.02 19.06
C VAL A 25 -3.86 13.98 18.37
N SER A 26 -4.32 14.73 17.36
CA SER A 26 -3.50 15.69 16.62
C SER A 26 -4.31 16.95 16.30
N GLY A 27 -3.67 18.11 16.39
CA GLY A 27 -4.28 19.39 16.07
C GLY A 27 -3.99 20.47 17.11
N PRO A 28 -4.45 21.71 16.87
CA PRO A 28 -4.07 22.87 17.68
C PRO A 28 -4.49 22.78 19.16
N LYS A 29 -5.51 21.98 19.48
CA LYS A 29 -6.02 21.78 20.84
C LYS A 29 -5.73 20.38 21.40
N ALA A 30 -4.85 19.58 20.76
CA ALA A 30 -4.61 18.19 21.14
C ALA A 30 -4.18 18.07 22.62
N ILE A 31 -3.21 18.87 23.05
CA ILE A 31 -2.69 18.85 24.42
C ILE A 31 -3.72 19.32 25.42
N GLU A 32 -4.45 20.39 25.08
CA GLU A 32 -5.49 20.97 25.96
C GLU A 32 -6.64 19.98 26.18
N ILE A 33 -7.17 19.39 25.09
CA ILE A 33 -8.28 18.42 25.18
C ILE A 33 -7.85 17.19 25.96
N THR A 34 -6.66 16.65 25.67
CA THR A 34 -6.12 15.48 26.38
C THR A 34 -5.93 15.83 27.89
N SER A 35 -5.46 17.03 28.22
CA SER A 35 -5.29 17.46 29.61
C SER A 35 -6.60 17.56 30.40
N ARG A 36 -7.74 17.81 29.73
CA ARG A 36 -9.06 17.88 30.39
C ARG A 36 -9.57 16.53 30.86
N ILE A 37 -9.20 15.46 30.19
CA ILE A 37 -9.67 14.09 30.50
C ILE A 37 -8.64 13.29 31.30
N PHE A 38 -7.45 13.84 31.52
CA PHE A 38 -6.33 13.14 32.12
C PHE A 38 -5.92 13.76 33.45
N THR A 39 -5.80 12.95 34.48
CA THR A 39 -5.29 13.31 35.78
C THR A 39 -3.92 12.64 36.00
N PRO A 40 -2.82 13.43 36.00
CA PRO A 40 -1.49 12.87 36.23
C PRO A 40 -1.35 12.33 37.65
N ALA A 41 -0.66 11.20 37.81
CA ALA A 41 -0.42 10.60 39.13
C ALA A 41 0.43 11.51 40.05
N THR A 42 1.35 12.26 39.47
CA THR A 42 2.21 13.18 40.19
C THR A 42 2.57 14.39 39.35
N GLY A 43 2.76 15.54 40.01
CA GLY A 43 3.39 16.72 39.46
C GLY A 43 2.49 17.60 38.58
N LYS A 44 3.07 18.20 37.55
CA LYS A 44 2.48 19.25 36.74
C LYS A 44 1.43 18.73 35.76
N PRO A 45 0.45 19.54 35.38
CA PRO A 45 -0.50 19.21 34.33
C PRO A 45 0.22 18.96 33.00
N LEU A 46 -0.45 18.23 32.08
CA LEU A 46 0.12 17.83 30.78
C LEU A 46 0.56 19.06 29.95
N THR A 47 -0.16 20.16 30.04
CA THR A 47 0.13 21.42 29.34
C THR A 47 1.48 22.04 29.67
N GLU A 48 1.99 21.80 30.89
CA GLU A 48 3.26 22.34 31.40
C GLU A 48 4.45 21.38 31.22
N ARG A 49 4.21 20.18 30.66
CA ARG A 49 5.27 19.19 30.47
C ARG A 49 6.08 19.43 29.20
N ALA A 50 7.33 19.03 29.24
CA ALA A 50 8.22 19.08 28.09
C ALA A 50 7.76 18.10 27.01
N PRO A 51 7.99 18.39 25.69
CA PRO A 51 7.76 17.43 24.63
C PRO A 51 8.65 16.20 24.79
N TYR A 52 8.25 15.09 24.16
CA TYR A 52 8.94 13.80 24.21
C TYR A 52 9.02 13.19 25.61
N THR A 53 8.03 13.47 26.45
CA THR A 53 7.91 12.87 27.78
C THR A 53 6.72 11.94 27.88
N LEU A 54 6.86 10.90 28.70
CA LEU A 54 5.79 10.00 29.10
C LEU A 54 5.26 10.42 30.46
N THR A 55 3.95 10.44 30.60
CA THR A 55 3.28 10.79 31.85
C THR A 55 2.30 9.71 32.23
N PHE A 56 2.47 9.11 33.42
CA PHE A 56 1.51 8.17 33.99
C PHE A 56 0.38 8.93 34.72
N GLY A 57 -0.85 8.40 34.57
CA GLY A 57 -2.03 8.97 35.26
C GLY A 57 -3.29 8.20 34.91
N LYS A 58 -4.44 8.82 35.17
CA LYS A 58 -5.76 8.22 35.00
C LYS A 58 -6.61 9.03 34.02
N ILE A 59 -7.45 8.31 33.27
CA ILE A 59 -8.55 8.91 32.51
C ILE A 59 -9.84 8.64 33.28
N CYS A 60 -10.58 9.71 33.55
CA CYS A 60 -11.82 9.66 34.31
C CYS A 60 -13.01 10.10 33.44
N SER A 61 -14.14 9.41 33.61
CA SER A 61 -15.41 9.81 32.99
C SER A 61 -15.98 11.04 33.74
N PRO A 62 -16.46 12.08 33.05
CA PRO A 62 -17.20 13.14 33.69
C PRO A 62 -18.50 12.56 34.24
N LYS A 63 -18.92 13.03 35.42
CA LYS A 63 -20.18 12.65 36.04
C LYS A 63 -21.34 12.79 35.07
N ARG A 64 -21.99 11.70 34.68
CA ARG A 64 -23.30 11.77 34.06
C ARG A 64 -24.28 12.38 35.05
N LYS A 65 -24.61 13.66 34.89
CA LYS A 65 -25.85 14.19 35.43
C LYS A 65 -26.97 13.46 34.67
N ILE A 66 -27.52 12.40 35.24
CA ILE A 66 -28.76 11.82 34.77
C ILE A 66 -29.84 12.84 35.07
N ASN A 67 -30.14 13.73 34.14
CA ASN A 67 -31.35 14.52 34.17
C ASN A 67 -32.49 13.55 33.91
N ASN A 68 -33.12 13.07 34.99
CA ASN A 68 -34.37 12.28 34.98
C ASN A 68 -35.57 13.15 34.53
N THR A 69 -35.44 13.90 33.44
CA THR A 69 -36.51 14.77 32.93
C THR A 69 -37.25 14.19 31.70
N LEU A 70 -37.00 12.94 31.34
CA LEU A 70 -37.62 12.33 30.16
C LEU A 70 -38.61 11.17 30.47
N PHE A 71 -38.96 10.95 31.76
CA PHE A 71 -40.02 9.97 32.12
C PHE A 71 -41.06 10.60 33.07
N GLN A 72 -41.59 11.77 32.74
CA GLN A 72 -42.81 12.29 33.34
C GLN A 72 -43.74 12.79 32.23
N GLN A 73 -44.33 11.88 31.52
CA GLN A 73 -45.63 12.05 30.84
C GLN A 73 -46.19 10.63 30.63
N THR A 74 -46.99 10.20 31.52
CA THR A 74 -48.26 9.49 31.44
C THR A 74 -48.46 8.60 32.70
N SER A 75 -49.22 9.08 33.60
CA SER A 75 -50.41 8.42 34.20
C SER A 75 -50.75 9.10 35.53
N GLU A 76 -51.82 9.80 35.52
CA GLU A 76 -52.61 10.22 36.74
C GLU A 76 -53.17 8.98 37.40
N ILE A 77 -52.86 8.77 38.67
CA ILE A 77 -53.71 8.06 39.66
C ILE A 77 -53.48 8.66 41.05
N PRO A 78 -54.55 8.84 41.90
CA PRO A 78 -54.58 9.83 42.99
C PRO A 78 -53.98 9.33 44.32
N GLN A 79 -53.77 10.31 45.15
CA GLN A 79 -53.24 10.33 46.52
C GLN A 79 -53.87 9.30 47.44
N GLU A 80 -53.04 8.67 48.28
CA GLU A 80 -53.32 8.50 49.70
C GLU A 80 -52.03 8.58 50.55
N LYS A 81 -52.23 9.19 51.69
CA LYS A 81 -51.22 9.63 52.66
C LYS A 81 -50.49 8.50 53.33
N SER A 82 -49.19 8.61 53.53
CA SER A 82 -48.59 8.29 54.85
C SER A 82 -47.28 9.03 55.04
N GLU A 83 -47.26 9.87 56.02
CA GLU A 83 -46.10 10.49 56.66
C GLU A 83 -45.20 9.42 57.24
N THR A 84 -43.94 9.77 57.31
CA THR A 84 -42.82 9.20 58.05
C THR A 84 -41.81 8.42 57.19
N LEU A 85 -40.76 9.17 56.81
CA LEU A 85 -39.38 8.76 57.02
C LEU A 85 -38.46 9.91 56.57
N GLN A 86 -38.17 10.78 57.54
CA GLN A 86 -37.07 11.76 57.43
C GLN A 86 -35.76 11.05 57.64
N LYS A 87 -34.76 11.55 56.87
CA LYS A 87 -33.33 11.38 57.10
C LYS A 87 -32.70 10.10 56.64
N THR A 88 -32.41 10.01 55.37
CA THR A 88 -31.20 9.36 54.95
C THR A 88 -30.30 10.41 54.23
N SER A 89 -29.22 10.68 54.94
CA SER A 89 -28.17 11.59 54.52
C SER A 89 -27.74 11.31 53.09
N SER A 90 -27.81 12.36 52.27
CA SER A 90 -27.21 12.42 50.95
C SER A 90 -25.67 12.32 51.06
N ILE A 91 -25.15 11.14 51.08
CA ILE A 91 -23.74 10.89 50.75
C ILE A 91 -23.67 10.89 49.24
N THR A 92 -23.67 12.04 48.63
CA THR A 92 -23.17 12.23 47.25
C THR A 92 -21.67 12.15 47.30
N SER A 93 -21.12 10.96 47.42
CA SER A 93 -19.74 10.70 47.06
C SER A 93 -19.66 10.80 45.52
N SER A 94 -19.26 11.98 45.09
CA SER A 94 -19.02 12.27 43.68
C SER A 94 -17.69 11.65 43.23
N ALA A 95 -17.58 10.34 43.27
CA ALA A 95 -16.43 9.64 42.72
C ALA A 95 -16.47 9.73 41.18
N GLU A 96 -15.45 10.37 40.62
CA GLU A 96 -15.16 10.25 39.18
C GLU A 96 -14.89 8.79 38.90
N GLU A 97 -15.56 8.22 37.91
CA GLU A 97 -15.32 6.84 37.49
C GLU A 97 -14.04 6.79 36.68
N VAL A 98 -13.03 6.07 37.16
CA VAL A 98 -11.78 5.85 36.45
C VAL A 98 -12.05 4.88 35.31
N ILE A 99 -11.81 5.31 34.08
CA ILE A 99 -11.92 4.47 32.88
C ILE A 99 -10.70 3.55 32.77
N ASP A 100 -9.48 4.15 32.89
CA ASP A 100 -8.24 3.38 32.81
C ASP A 100 -7.05 4.16 33.41
N GLU A 101 -6.00 3.42 33.75
CA GLU A 101 -4.68 3.98 34.08
C GLU A 101 -3.81 3.93 32.83
N VAL A 102 -3.29 5.10 32.41
CA VAL A 102 -2.69 5.28 31.10
C VAL A 102 -1.32 5.93 31.15
N LEU A 103 -0.55 5.76 30.08
CA LEU A 103 0.63 6.54 29.79
C LEU A 103 0.31 7.49 28.62
N ILE A 104 0.67 8.77 28.76
CA ILE A 104 0.51 9.74 27.69
C ILE A 104 1.88 10.24 27.23
N SER A 105 2.15 10.12 25.93
CA SER A 105 3.27 10.78 25.26
C SER A 105 2.83 12.12 24.68
N LEU A 106 3.71 13.11 24.74
CA LEU A 106 3.47 14.48 24.34
C LEU A 106 4.43 14.90 23.23
N PHE A 107 3.87 15.46 22.14
CA PHE A 107 4.63 16.02 21.03
C PHE A 107 4.14 17.44 20.74
N ARG A 108 5.07 18.37 20.49
CA ARG A 108 4.76 19.75 20.12
C ARG A 108 5.17 20.05 18.69
N ALA A 109 4.36 20.85 18.03
CA ALA A 109 4.66 21.38 16.70
C ALA A 109 6.03 22.11 16.69
N PRO A 110 6.81 21.98 15.60
CA PRO A 110 6.61 21.15 14.40
C PRO A 110 7.15 19.73 14.53
N HIS A 111 7.60 19.32 15.71
CA HIS A 111 8.32 18.07 15.96
C HIS A 111 7.36 16.93 16.37
N SER A 112 6.39 16.62 15.52
CA SER A 112 5.47 15.50 15.62
C SER A 112 5.33 14.84 14.25
N TYR A 113 4.59 13.73 14.17
CA TYR A 113 4.32 13.05 12.90
C TYR A 113 3.56 13.96 11.92
N THR A 114 2.50 14.60 12.37
CA THR A 114 1.67 15.51 11.56
C THR A 114 2.25 16.92 11.41
N GLY A 115 3.28 17.28 12.19
CA GLY A 115 3.76 18.66 12.31
C GLY A 115 2.90 19.53 13.22
N GLU A 116 1.83 19.00 13.84
CA GLU A 116 0.94 19.67 14.78
C GLU A 116 1.25 19.27 16.23
N ASP A 117 0.66 19.94 17.22
CA ASP A 117 0.63 19.44 18.59
C ASP A 117 -0.09 18.09 18.61
N SER A 118 0.49 17.10 19.29
CA SER A 118 -0.05 15.74 19.29
C SER A 118 0.17 15.05 20.63
N THR A 119 -0.77 14.17 20.99
CA THR A 119 -0.64 13.27 22.14
C THR A 119 -0.98 11.85 21.72
N GLU A 120 -0.32 10.87 22.34
CA GLU A 120 -0.66 9.47 22.21
C GLU A 120 -1.00 8.92 23.59
N ILE A 121 -2.22 8.40 23.72
CA ILE A 121 -2.77 7.84 24.94
C ILE A 121 -2.62 6.32 24.85
N MET A 122 -1.74 5.75 25.65
CA MET A 122 -1.50 4.32 25.77
C MET A 122 -2.35 3.77 26.90
N CYS A 123 -3.36 2.98 26.59
CA CYS A 123 -4.30 2.37 27.52
C CYS A 123 -4.33 0.85 27.36
N HIS A 124 -5.10 0.13 28.18
CA HIS A 124 -5.34 -1.29 27.93
C HIS A 124 -6.12 -1.47 26.62
N GLY A 125 -5.76 -2.50 25.82
CA GLY A 125 -6.27 -2.72 24.46
C GLY A 125 -7.71 -3.26 24.39
N SER A 126 -8.49 -3.15 25.46
CA SER A 126 -9.91 -3.48 25.48
C SER A 126 -10.68 -2.57 24.52
N SER A 127 -11.49 -3.13 23.62
CA SER A 127 -12.35 -2.37 22.73
C SER A 127 -13.30 -1.43 23.48
N TYR A 128 -13.77 -1.85 24.69
CA TYR A 128 -14.59 -1.01 25.55
C TYR A 128 -13.83 0.23 26.02
N ILE A 129 -12.60 0.07 26.54
CA ILE A 129 -11.79 1.20 27.04
C ILE A 129 -11.47 2.14 25.89
N LEU A 130 -11.02 1.63 24.75
CA LEU A 130 -10.69 2.42 23.56
C LEU A 130 -11.90 3.25 23.09
N GLN A 131 -13.10 2.66 23.04
CA GLN A 131 -14.31 3.37 22.68
C GLN A 131 -14.71 4.44 23.70
N GLN A 132 -14.60 4.17 25.01
CA GLN A 132 -14.89 5.16 26.04
C GLN A 132 -13.95 6.37 25.97
N VAL A 133 -12.65 6.14 25.74
CA VAL A 133 -11.67 7.23 25.64
C VAL A 133 -11.91 8.05 24.35
N ILE A 134 -12.20 7.41 23.21
CA ILE A 134 -12.55 8.11 21.96
C ILE A 134 -13.81 8.97 22.14
N GLN A 135 -14.87 8.43 22.73
CA GLN A 135 -16.10 9.17 23.00
C GLN A 135 -15.85 10.38 23.92
N LEU A 136 -14.99 10.19 24.91
CA LEU A 136 -14.63 11.25 25.84
C LEU A 136 -13.83 12.38 25.15
N LEU A 137 -12.90 12.03 24.24
CA LEU A 137 -12.16 13.00 23.43
C LEU A 137 -13.10 13.76 22.50
N ILE A 138 -14.03 13.08 21.83
CA ILE A 138 -15.03 13.72 20.94
C ILE A 138 -15.93 14.65 21.74
N TYR A 139 -16.39 14.24 22.92
CA TYR A 139 -17.19 15.09 23.80
C TYR A 139 -16.45 16.36 24.24
N ASN A 140 -15.11 16.29 24.37
CA ASN A 140 -14.27 17.43 24.73
C ASN A 140 -13.79 18.27 23.52
N GLY A 141 -14.25 17.98 22.32
CA GLY A 141 -14.04 18.81 21.12
C GLY A 141 -13.07 18.26 20.09
N CYS A 142 -12.71 16.97 20.16
CA CYS A 142 -12.08 16.29 19.04
C CYS A 142 -13.13 15.87 18.00
N ARG A 143 -12.69 15.74 16.77
CA ARG A 143 -13.41 15.02 15.70
C ARG A 143 -12.76 13.66 15.46
N ALA A 144 -13.54 12.66 15.09
CA ALA A 144 -12.97 11.41 14.60
C ALA A 144 -12.18 11.66 13.31
N ALA A 145 -10.99 11.09 13.22
CA ALA A 145 -10.14 11.21 12.03
C ALA A 145 -10.69 10.38 10.86
N LEU A 146 -10.54 10.90 9.65
CA LEU A 146 -10.79 10.18 8.41
C LEU A 146 -9.64 9.20 8.11
N PRO A 147 -9.84 8.20 7.22
CA PRO A 147 -8.75 7.35 6.75
C PRO A 147 -7.59 8.20 6.20
N GLY A 148 -6.35 7.87 6.57
CA GLY A 148 -5.15 8.57 6.13
C GLY A 148 -4.97 10.01 6.57
N GLU A 149 -5.87 10.58 7.38
CA GLU A 149 -5.87 12.02 7.68
C GLU A 149 -4.61 12.49 8.41
N TYR A 150 -4.01 11.68 9.27
CA TYR A 150 -2.74 12.05 9.91
C TYR A 150 -1.60 12.19 8.92
N THR A 151 -1.51 11.26 7.95
CA THR A 151 -0.50 11.30 6.89
C THR A 151 -0.78 12.45 5.92
N GLN A 152 -2.05 12.73 5.61
CA GLN A 152 -2.45 13.88 4.82
C GLN A 152 -2.02 15.20 5.49
N ARG A 153 -2.23 15.34 6.81
CA ARG A 153 -1.78 16.51 7.58
C ARG A 153 -0.25 16.63 7.61
N ALA A 154 0.45 15.49 7.73
CA ALA A 154 1.91 15.49 7.65
C ALA A 154 2.40 15.99 6.28
N PHE A 155 1.77 15.56 5.18
CA PHE A 155 2.05 16.06 3.84
C PHE A 155 1.74 17.56 3.71
N LEU A 156 0.54 18.02 4.11
CA LEU A 156 0.14 19.43 4.06
C LEU A 156 1.03 20.34 4.90
N ASN A 157 1.58 19.85 6.00
CA ASN A 157 2.51 20.55 6.87
C ASN A 157 3.98 20.43 6.43
N GLY A 158 4.24 19.83 5.25
CA GLY A 158 5.59 19.73 4.66
C GLY A 158 6.53 18.78 5.42
N LYS A 159 5.99 17.80 6.17
CA LYS A 159 6.80 16.78 6.87
C LYS A 159 7.29 15.71 5.92
N MET A 160 6.57 15.50 4.84
CA MET A 160 6.87 14.55 3.78
C MET A 160 6.20 15.00 2.47
N ASP A 161 6.69 14.57 1.35
CA ASP A 161 6.04 14.74 0.05
C ASP A 161 4.99 13.63 -0.21
N LEU A 162 4.28 13.72 -1.34
CA LEU A 162 3.19 12.81 -1.64
C LEU A 162 3.69 11.38 -1.87
N SER A 163 4.85 11.20 -2.53
CA SER A 163 5.42 9.87 -2.76
C SER A 163 5.88 9.19 -1.46
N GLN A 164 6.40 9.97 -0.51
CA GLN A 164 6.74 9.49 0.82
C GLN A 164 5.49 9.14 1.63
N ALA A 165 4.42 9.93 1.50
CA ALA A 165 3.14 9.64 2.12
C ALA A 165 2.56 8.30 1.63
N GLU A 166 2.56 8.05 0.32
CA GLU A 166 2.15 6.77 -0.26
C GLU A 166 3.02 5.61 0.25
N ALA A 167 4.34 5.82 0.37
CA ALA A 167 5.27 4.82 0.89
C ALA A 167 4.99 4.43 2.36
N VAL A 168 4.37 5.29 3.17
CA VAL A 168 3.92 4.93 4.54
C VAL A 168 2.85 3.84 4.48
N ALA A 169 1.88 3.92 3.56
CA ALA A 169 0.87 2.88 3.38
C ALA A 169 1.50 1.57 2.91
N ASP A 170 2.41 1.64 1.94
CA ASP A 170 3.14 0.48 1.43
C ASP A 170 3.99 -0.20 2.52
N LEU A 171 4.61 0.58 3.40
CA LEU A 171 5.38 0.05 4.53
C LEU A 171 4.50 -0.73 5.51
N ILE A 172 3.29 -0.23 5.79
CA ILE A 172 2.34 -0.89 6.69
C ILE A 172 1.82 -2.19 6.07
N ALA A 173 1.54 -2.18 4.76
CA ALA A 173 1.05 -3.33 4.01
C ALA A 173 2.15 -4.35 3.67
N SER A 174 3.42 -4.03 3.94
CA SER A 174 4.55 -4.89 3.55
C SER A 174 4.51 -6.25 4.25
N SER A 175 4.47 -7.33 3.47
CA SER A 175 4.40 -8.72 3.95
C SER A 175 5.69 -9.52 3.70
N SER A 176 6.68 -8.92 3.02
CA SER A 176 7.96 -9.56 2.70
C SER A 176 9.15 -8.64 2.95
N SER A 177 10.35 -9.21 3.05
CA SER A 177 11.58 -8.42 3.21
C SER A 177 11.86 -7.53 2.00
N SER A 178 11.43 -7.94 0.81
CA SER A 178 11.61 -7.17 -0.43
C SER A 178 10.65 -5.98 -0.47
N THR A 179 9.36 -6.19 -0.16
CA THR A 179 8.37 -5.10 -0.08
C THR A 179 8.73 -4.09 1.00
N HIS A 180 9.19 -4.57 2.17
CA HIS A 180 9.62 -3.69 3.26
C HIS A 180 10.82 -2.82 2.83
N ARG A 181 11.88 -3.41 2.22
CA ARG A 181 13.05 -2.65 1.76
C ARG A 181 12.66 -1.58 0.75
N LEU A 182 11.77 -1.92 -0.18
CA LEU A 182 11.30 -1.02 -1.22
C LEU A 182 10.51 0.17 -0.64
N ALA A 183 9.53 -0.10 0.23
CA ALA A 183 8.77 0.94 0.92
C ALA A 183 9.67 1.84 1.79
N MET A 184 10.65 1.27 2.49
CA MET A 184 11.62 2.04 3.28
C MET A 184 12.51 2.93 2.42
N SER A 185 12.95 2.47 1.23
CA SER A 185 13.73 3.28 0.30
C SER A 185 12.92 4.50 -0.19
N GLN A 186 11.66 4.29 -0.56
CA GLN A 186 10.75 5.36 -0.99
C GLN A 186 10.45 6.34 0.16
N MET A 187 10.15 5.83 1.36
CA MET A 187 9.88 6.68 2.54
C MET A 187 11.08 7.56 2.93
N ARG A 188 12.31 7.12 2.66
CA ARG A 188 13.53 7.93 2.88
C ARG A 188 13.74 9.03 1.85
N GLY A 189 12.85 9.14 0.85
CA GLY A 189 12.87 10.23 -0.14
C GLY A 189 13.93 10.09 -1.24
N GLY A 190 14.47 8.89 -1.47
CA GLY A 190 15.44 8.67 -2.56
C GLY A 190 14.85 9.01 -3.92
N PHE A 191 13.60 8.60 -4.16
CA PHE A 191 12.86 8.89 -5.38
C PHE A 191 12.54 10.38 -5.55
N SER A 192 12.04 11.01 -4.49
CA SER A 192 11.73 12.45 -4.49
C SER A 192 12.97 13.30 -4.78
N LYS A 193 14.11 12.90 -4.23
CA LYS A 193 15.38 13.61 -4.50
C LYS A 193 15.80 13.50 -5.97
N GLU A 194 15.64 12.34 -6.59
CA GLU A 194 15.93 12.14 -8.02
C GLU A 194 15.00 13.00 -8.88
N LEU A 195 13.69 13.02 -8.56
CA LEU A 195 12.72 13.89 -9.26
C LEU A 195 13.04 15.37 -9.09
N SER A 196 13.42 15.81 -7.89
CA SER A 196 13.85 17.20 -7.64
C SER A 196 15.09 17.56 -8.47
N ASN A 197 16.04 16.64 -8.61
CA ASN A 197 17.22 16.86 -9.47
C ASN A 197 16.82 17.00 -10.94
N LEU A 198 15.97 16.11 -11.46
CA LEU A 198 15.45 16.18 -12.83
C LEU A 198 14.69 17.49 -13.06
N ARG A 199 13.81 17.86 -12.13
CA ARG A 199 13.07 19.12 -12.20
C ARG A 199 14.00 20.33 -12.28
N ASN A 200 15.03 20.39 -11.46
CA ASN A 200 16.00 21.48 -11.48
C ASN A 200 16.76 21.54 -12.81
N GLN A 201 17.12 20.39 -13.40
CA GLN A 201 17.73 20.33 -14.72
C GLN A 201 16.79 20.84 -15.81
N LEU A 202 15.51 20.43 -15.78
CA LEU A 202 14.48 20.88 -16.71
C LEU A 202 14.20 22.39 -16.57
N LEU A 203 14.12 22.92 -15.35
CA LEU A 203 13.97 24.35 -15.10
C LEU A 203 15.16 25.13 -15.63
N HIS A 204 16.37 24.64 -15.43
CA HIS A 204 17.57 25.25 -15.99
C HIS A 204 17.51 25.24 -17.50
N PHE A 205 17.12 24.11 -18.11
CA PHE A 205 16.93 23.99 -19.55
C PHE A 205 15.90 25.02 -20.09
N THR A 206 14.72 25.07 -19.46
CA THR A 206 13.66 26.02 -19.83
C THR A 206 14.15 27.46 -19.75
N SER A 207 14.92 27.82 -18.70
CA SER A 207 15.48 29.17 -18.56
C SER A 207 16.48 29.52 -19.67
N LEU A 208 17.28 28.57 -20.12
CA LEU A 208 18.19 28.77 -21.23
C LEU A 208 17.43 29.02 -22.55
N MET A 209 16.36 28.26 -22.81
CA MET A 209 15.51 28.43 -23.98
C MET A 209 14.75 29.76 -23.96
N GLU A 210 14.25 30.20 -22.80
CA GLU A 210 13.56 31.48 -22.64
C GLU A 210 14.56 32.68 -22.88
N LEU A 211 15.78 32.55 -22.38
CA LEU A 211 16.82 33.56 -22.66
C LEU A 211 17.15 33.68 -24.16
N GLU A 212 17.24 32.55 -24.87
CA GLU A 212 17.44 32.55 -26.32
C GLU A 212 16.31 33.27 -27.05
N LEU A 213 15.05 33.09 -26.59
CA LEU A 213 13.87 33.79 -27.15
C LEU A 213 13.90 35.29 -26.90
N ASP A 214 14.20 35.73 -25.67
CA ASP A 214 14.17 37.14 -25.28
C ASP A 214 15.28 37.96 -26.00
N PHE A 215 16.37 37.33 -26.41
CA PHE A 215 17.49 37.96 -27.09
C PHE A 215 17.61 37.59 -28.57
N SER A 216 16.60 36.92 -29.15
CA SER A 216 16.56 36.50 -30.54
C SER A 216 16.70 37.67 -31.54
N ASP A 217 16.44 38.92 -31.11
CA ASP A 217 16.66 40.15 -31.92
C ASP A 217 18.13 40.59 -32.03
N HIS A 218 19.01 39.92 -31.27
CA HIS A 218 20.46 40.19 -31.28
C HIS A 218 21.22 39.04 -31.96
N GLU A 219 21.48 39.11 -33.24
CA GLU A 219 22.06 38.07 -34.12
C GLU A 219 23.43 37.49 -33.69
N GLU A 220 24.02 37.92 -32.57
CA GLU A 220 25.39 37.53 -32.16
C GLU A 220 25.46 36.78 -30.80
N LEU A 221 24.37 36.46 -30.14
CA LEU A 221 24.40 35.85 -28.79
C LEU A 221 23.70 34.47 -28.78
N GLU A 222 24.42 33.39 -29.01
CA GLU A 222 23.98 32.04 -28.65
C GLU A 222 24.10 31.87 -27.14
N PHE A 223 22.97 31.92 -26.41
CA PHE A 223 22.94 31.73 -24.95
C PHE A 223 22.98 30.24 -24.53
N ALA A 224 22.66 29.33 -25.43
CA ALA A 224 22.72 27.89 -25.19
C ALA A 224 23.26 27.17 -26.42
N ASN A 225 24.32 26.40 -26.23
CA ASN A 225 24.80 25.48 -27.26
C ASN A 225 23.78 24.38 -27.46
N ARG A 226 23.21 24.24 -28.67
CA ARG A 226 22.21 23.20 -28.99
C ARG A 226 22.70 21.78 -28.75
N ASP A 227 23.99 21.53 -28.88
CA ASP A 227 24.60 20.23 -28.55
C ASP A 227 24.55 19.95 -27.04
N GLU A 228 24.74 20.97 -26.20
CA GLU A 228 24.59 20.83 -24.73
C GLU A 228 23.15 20.59 -24.35
N LEU A 229 22.19 21.30 -24.97
CA LEU A 229 20.76 21.09 -24.75
C LEU A 229 20.33 19.70 -25.19
N SER A 230 20.77 19.22 -26.35
CA SER A 230 20.51 17.88 -26.85
C SER A 230 21.07 16.79 -25.90
N SER A 231 22.31 17.01 -25.42
CA SER A 231 22.96 16.13 -24.46
C SER A 231 22.20 16.07 -23.12
N LEU A 232 21.72 17.21 -22.63
CA LEU A 232 20.92 17.31 -21.41
C LEU A 232 19.57 16.63 -21.58
N ALA A 233 18.88 16.86 -22.70
CA ALA A 233 17.60 16.19 -23.01
C ALA A 233 17.77 14.66 -23.06
N THR A 234 18.86 14.18 -23.69
CA THR A 234 19.17 12.75 -23.74
C THR A 234 19.45 12.17 -22.35
N HIS A 235 20.17 12.89 -21.50
CA HIS A 235 20.41 12.45 -20.13
C HIS A 235 19.11 12.36 -19.32
N ILE A 236 18.25 13.38 -19.42
CA ILE A 236 16.95 13.40 -18.73
C ILE A 236 16.07 12.25 -19.21
N GLU A 237 15.99 12.04 -20.53
CA GLU A 237 15.25 10.92 -21.14
C GLU A 237 15.70 9.58 -20.56
N GLN A 238 17.02 9.31 -20.52
CA GLN A 238 17.56 8.06 -19.99
C GLN A 238 17.20 7.84 -18.52
N VAL A 239 17.20 8.88 -17.70
CA VAL A 239 16.82 8.77 -16.29
C VAL A 239 15.33 8.48 -16.15
N ILE A 240 14.45 9.20 -16.87
CA ILE A 240 13.01 8.97 -16.85
C ILE A 240 12.67 7.56 -17.36
N ALA A 241 13.27 7.14 -18.48
CA ALA A 241 13.08 5.82 -19.06
C ALA A 241 13.49 4.70 -18.09
N ARG A 242 14.64 4.85 -17.42
CA ARG A 242 15.10 3.90 -16.40
C ARG A 242 14.10 3.80 -15.24
N LEU A 243 13.61 4.94 -14.73
CA LEU A 243 12.61 4.97 -13.66
C LEU A 243 11.30 4.30 -14.09
N ALA A 244 10.77 4.65 -15.27
CA ALA A 244 9.57 4.04 -15.83
C ALA A 244 9.74 2.53 -16.03
N HIS A 245 10.86 2.08 -16.57
CA HIS A 245 11.14 0.66 -16.80
C HIS A 245 11.23 -0.13 -15.47
N SER A 246 11.66 0.50 -14.39
CA SER A 246 11.73 -0.15 -13.06
C SER A 246 10.36 -0.52 -12.50
N PHE A 247 9.26 0.05 -13.03
CA PHE A 247 7.90 -0.22 -12.56
C PHE A 247 7.49 -1.69 -12.69
N SER A 248 7.88 -2.38 -13.74
CA SER A 248 7.56 -3.80 -13.92
C SER A 248 8.10 -4.65 -12.77
N VAL A 249 9.33 -4.38 -12.35
CA VAL A 249 9.99 -5.04 -11.21
C VAL A 249 9.33 -4.62 -9.89
N GLY A 250 9.11 -3.32 -9.70
CA GLY A 250 8.49 -2.78 -8.49
C GLY A 250 7.07 -3.29 -8.27
N ASN A 251 6.27 -3.32 -9.31
CA ASN A 251 4.91 -3.85 -9.27
C ASN A 251 4.88 -5.35 -8.93
N ALA A 252 5.80 -6.13 -9.53
CA ALA A 252 5.94 -7.55 -9.22
C ALA A 252 6.36 -7.80 -7.76
N ILE A 253 7.22 -6.94 -7.20
CA ILE A 253 7.63 -7.02 -5.78
C ILE A 253 6.47 -6.62 -4.87
N LYS A 254 5.77 -5.51 -5.16
CA LYS A 254 4.71 -4.96 -4.32
C LYS A 254 3.47 -5.85 -4.29
N ASN A 255 2.96 -6.21 -5.45
CA ASN A 255 1.69 -6.93 -5.61
C ASN A 255 1.87 -8.45 -5.69
N GLY A 256 3.10 -8.92 -5.65
CA GLY A 256 3.42 -10.33 -5.86
C GLY A 256 3.41 -10.73 -7.33
N ILE A 257 4.18 -11.76 -7.65
CA ILE A 257 4.29 -12.29 -9.00
C ILE A 257 3.05 -13.12 -9.30
N PRO A 258 2.28 -12.76 -10.34
CA PRO A 258 1.07 -13.47 -10.66
C PRO A 258 1.40 -14.83 -11.30
N VAL A 259 0.86 -15.90 -10.69
CA VAL A 259 1.04 -17.30 -11.12
C VAL A 259 -0.31 -17.91 -11.47
N ALA A 260 -0.44 -18.44 -12.67
CA ALA A 260 -1.60 -19.25 -13.07
C ALA A 260 -1.26 -20.73 -12.98
N ILE A 261 -2.12 -21.52 -12.32
CA ILE A 261 -2.07 -22.99 -12.37
C ILE A 261 -3.14 -23.46 -13.35
N ILE A 262 -2.71 -23.98 -14.48
CA ILE A 262 -3.59 -24.49 -15.53
C ILE A 262 -3.44 -26.01 -15.70
N GLY A 263 -4.41 -26.65 -16.31
CA GLY A 263 -4.44 -28.09 -16.53
C GLY A 263 -5.86 -28.63 -16.40
N GLU A 264 -6.06 -29.86 -16.81
CA GLU A 264 -7.36 -30.51 -16.80
C GLU A 264 -7.96 -30.75 -15.43
N THR A 265 -9.23 -31.11 -15.41
CA THR A 265 -9.92 -31.60 -14.22
C THR A 265 -9.17 -32.83 -13.68
N ASN A 266 -8.97 -32.88 -12.36
CA ASN A 266 -8.23 -33.96 -11.67
C ASN A 266 -6.71 -34.07 -11.96
N ALA A 267 -6.11 -33.11 -12.67
CA ALA A 267 -4.65 -33.04 -12.79
C ALA A 267 -3.95 -32.79 -11.45
N GLY A 268 -4.69 -32.34 -10.42
CA GLY A 268 -4.18 -32.13 -9.06
C GLY A 268 -3.89 -30.68 -8.69
N LYS A 269 -4.48 -29.71 -9.41
CA LYS A 269 -4.27 -28.26 -9.20
C LYS A 269 -4.54 -27.82 -7.75
N SER A 270 -5.70 -28.20 -7.19
CA SER A 270 -6.05 -27.86 -5.80
C SER A 270 -5.11 -28.52 -4.78
N THR A 271 -4.66 -29.75 -5.06
CA THR A 271 -3.69 -30.45 -4.20
C THR A 271 -2.33 -29.74 -4.23
N LEU A 272 -1.89 -29.28 -5.41
CA LEU A 272 -0.65 -28.52 -5.54
C LEU A 272 -0.74 -27.18 -4.81
N LEU A 273 -1.82 -26.42 -5.02
CA LEU A 273 -2.05 -25.16 -4.36
C LEU A 273 -2.01 -25.32 -2.84
N ASN A 274 -2.72 -26.32 -2.30
CA ASN A 274 -2.71 -26.61 -0.87
C ASN A 274 -1.32 -27.07 -0.37
N ALA A 275 -0.55 -27.77 -1.20
CA ALA A 275 0.80 -28.18 -0.83
C ALA A 275 1.77 -26.98 -0.76
N LEU A 276 1.57 -25.98 -1.62
CA LEU A 276 2.35 -24.73 -1.65
C LEU A 276 1.93 -23.77 -0.52
N LEU A 277 0.63 -23.68 -0.22
CA LEU A 277 0.06 -22.81 0.83
C LEU A 277 0.25 -23.32 2.25
N ASN A 278 1.02 -24.38 2.47
CA ASN A 278 1.20 -25.03 3.76
C ASN A 278 1.22 -24.02 4.93
N GLU A 279 0.51 -24.32 6.06
CA GLU A 279 0.12 -23.42 7.16
C GLU A 279 1.22 -22.50 7.74
N GLU A 280 2.49 -22.85 7.57
CA GLU A 280 3.63 -22.04 8.03
C GLU A 280 4.08 -20.95 7.05
N LYS A 281 3.63 -20.97 5.80
CA LYS A 281 4.06 -20.05 4.72
C LYS A 281 2.94 -19.12 4.23
N ALA A 282 1.69 -19.40 4.59
CA ALA A 282 0.55 -18.55 4.25
C ALA A 282 0.48 -17.37 5.23
N ILE A 283 0.86 -16.19 4.77
CA ILE A 283 0.53 -14.96 5.48
C ILE A 283 -0.91 -14.63 5.10
N VAL A 284 -1.84 -15.06 5.96
CA VAL A 284 -3.23 -14.62 5.87
C VAL A 284 -3.25 -13.16 6.31
N SER A 285 -3.37 -12.25 5.35
CA SER A 285 -3.62 -10.84 5.63
C SER A 285 -5.09 -10.70 6.04
N ASP A 286 -5.37 -10.68 7.33
CA ASP A 286 -6.66 -10.25 7.90
C ASP A 286 -6.82 -8.72 7.80
N ILE A 287 -6.60 -8.13 6.64
CA ILE A 287 -7.00 -6.75 6.39
C ILE A 287 -8.47 -6.78 6.02
N HIS A 288 -9.32 -6.70 7.04
CA HIS A 288 -10.74 -6.40 6.89
C HIS A 288 -10.89 -4.97 6.35
N GLY A 289 -11.24 -4.83 5.08
CA GLY A 289 -11.58 -3.50 4.59
C GLY A 289 -11.59 -3.25 3.09
N THR A 290 -11.39 -4.23 2.22
CA THR A 290 -11.61 -4.03 0.79
C THR A 290 -12.64 -5.02 0.24
N THR A 291 -13.72 -4.43 -0.21
CA THR A 291 -14.89 -5.00 -0.86
C THR A 291 -14.54 -5.96 -2.00
N ARG A 292 -15.19 -7.15 -2.01
CA ARG A 292 -15.58 -7.98 -3.17
C ARG A 292 -14.53 -8.33 -4.24
N ASP A 293 -13.24 -8.24 -4.00
CA ASP A 293 -12.25 -8.72 -4.95
C ASP A 293 -11.86 -10.17 -4.66
N VAL A 294 -11.68 -10.92 -5.73
CA VAL A 294 -11.37 -12.35 -5.81
C VAL A 294 -10.34 -12.72 -4.74
N ILE A 295 -10.67 -13.69 -3.89
CA ILE A 295 -9.74 -14.22 -2.88
C ILE A 295 -8.58 -14.88 -3.63
N GLU A 296 -7.46 -14.17 -3.75
CA GLU A 296 -6.22 -14.67 -4.32
C GLU A 296 -5.33 -15.17 -3.18
N ASP A 297 -4.79 -16.37 -3.35
CA ASP A 297 -3.86 -16.95 -2.37
C ASP A 297 -2.44 -16.49 -2.65
N THR A 298 -1.73 -16.06 -1.61
CA THR A 298 -0.33 -15.60 -1.70
C THR A 298 0.60 -16.47 -0.88
N ILE A 299 1.81 -16.69 -1.39
CA ILE A 299 2.89 -17.35 -0.64
C ILE A 299 4.17 -16.52 -0.72
N ASN A 300 4.99 -16.57 0.32
CA ASN A 300 6.32 -15.97 0.33
C ASN A 300 7.38 -17.08 0.18
N LEU A 301 8.13 -17.03 -0.90
CA LEU A 301 9.25 -17.95 -1.16
C LEU A 301 10.55 -17.17 -1.22
N GLN A 302 11.43 -17.36 -0.25
CA GLN A 302 12.74 -16.69 -0.17
C GLN A 302 12.68 -15.15 -0.26
N GLY A 303 11.64 -14.56 0.32
CA GLY A 303 11.43 -13.10 0.32
C GLY A 303 10.72 -12.55 -0.91
N VAL A 304 10.32 -13.40 -1.86
CA VAL A 304 9.51 -13.06 -3.03
C VAL A 304 8.08 -13.52 -2.80
N THR A 305 7.12 -12.62 -2.99
CA THR A 305 5.69 -12.95 -2.89
C THR A 305 5.18 -13.45 -4.24
N PHE A 306 4.51 -14.60 -4.26
CA PHE A 306 3.80 -15.15 -5.41
C PHE A 306 2.31 -15.11 -5.14
N ARG A 307 1.52 -14.67 -6.12
CA ARG A 307 0.08 -14.51 -6.05
C ARG A 307 -0.57 -15.45 -7.05
N PHE A 308 -1.34 -16.43 -6.56
CA PHE A 308 -2.03 -17.40 -7.40
C PHE A 308 -3.37 -16.81 -7.86
N ILE A 309 -3.51 -16.64 -9.18
CA ILE A 309 -4.66 -16.01 -9.80
C ILE A 309 -5.87 -16.95 -9.77
N ASP A 310 -7.03 -16.43 -9.30
CA ASP A 310 -8.34 -17.11 -9.30
C ASP A 310 -8.32 -18.51 -8.68
N THR A 311 -7.92 -18.56 -7.41
CA THR A 311 -7.92 -19.80 -6.63
C THR A 311 -9.33 -20.30 -6.30
N ALA A 312 -10.36 -19.45 -6.40
CA ALA A 312 -11.77 -19.82 -6.17
C ALA A 312 -12.24 -20.91 -7.14
N GLY A 313 -11.87 -20.82 -8.44
CA GLY A 313 -12.16 -21.85 -9.43
C GLY A 313 -11.38 -23.15 -9.24
N ILE A 314 -10.27 -23.10 -8.48
CA ILE A 314 -9.46 -24.26 -8.13
C ILE A 314 -10.02 -24.98 -6.88
N ARG A 315 -10.62 -24.25 -5.94
CA ARG A 315 -11.18 -24.79 -4.69
C ARG A 315 -12.56 -25.38 -4.85
N GLN A 316 -13.38 -24.91 -5.81
CA GLN A 316 -14.73 -25.41 -6.09
C GLN A 316 -14.68 -26.45 -7.22
N THR A 317 -14.30 -27.67 -6.90
CA THR A 317 -14.41 -28.82 -7.80
C THR A 317 -15.77 -29.50 -7.63
N ASN A 318 -16.83 -28.91 -8.18
CA ASN A 318 -18.06 -29.63 -8.49
C ASN A 318 -18.66 -29.09 -9.78
N ASP A 319 -18.46 -29.86 -10.82
CA ASP A 319 -19.21 -30.08 -12.05
C ASP A 319 -20.04 -28.98 -12.72
N THR A 320 -19.94 -29.09 -14.06
CA THR A 320 -20.80 -28.55 -15.10
C THR A 320 -20.56 -27.11 -15.48
N ILE A 321 -19.64 -26.92 -16.42
CA ILE A 321 -19.74 -26.04 -17.59
C ILE A 321 -18.35 -26.03 -18.27
N GLU A 322 -18.11 -26.98 -19.17
CA GLU A 322 -16.83 -27.16 -19.88
C GLU A 322 -16.43 -25.96 -20.75
N ASN A 323 -17.35 -25.26 -21.36
CA ASN A 323 -17.07 -24.17 -22.30
C ASN A 323 -16.77 -22.80 -21.64
N LEU A 324 -17.31 -22.51 -20.46
CA LEU A 324 -16.97 -21.30 -19.67
C LEU A 324 -15.61 -21.43 -18.94
N GLY A 325 -15.11 -22.65 -18.78
CA GLY A 325 -13.83 -22.95 -18.15
C GLY A 325 -12.62 -22.59 -19.01
N ILE A 326 -12.73 -22.75 -20.33
CA ILE A 326 -11.62 -22.54 -21.27
C ILE A 326 -11.30 -21.06 -21.41
N GLU A 327 -12.31 -20.23 -21.64
CA GLU A 327 -12.15 -18.77 -21.78
C GLU A 327 -11.58 -18.12 -20.51
N ARG A 328 -12.05 -18.55 -19.34
CA ARG A 328 -11.48 -18.13 -18.05
C ARG A 328 -10.03 -18.58 -17.87
N THR A 329 -9.67 -19.76 -18.36
CA THR A 329 -8.30 -20.25 -18.29
C THR A 329 -7.36 -19.36 -19.12
N PHE A 330 -7.78 -18.95 -20.32
CA PHE A 330 -6.98 -18.04 -21.14
C PHE A 330 -6.84 -16.65 -20.51
N GLN A 331 -7.93 -16.10 -19.97
CA GLN A 331 -7.86 -14.83 -19.23
C GLN A 331 -6.89 -14.88 -18.04
N LYS A 332 -6.83 -16.01 -17.31
CA LYS A 332 -5.84 -16.22 -16.23
C LYS A 332 -4.41 -16.27 -16.78
N MET A 333 -4.23 -16.99 -17.88
CA MET A 333 -2.91 -17.07 -18.52
C MET A 333 -2.45 -15.69 -18.97
N ASP A 334 -3.34 -14.86 -19.52
CA ASP A 334 -3.00 -13.51 -19.99
C ASP A 334 -2.54 -12.58 -18.87
N GLN A 335 -3.07 -12.74 -17.67
CA GLN A 335 -2.70 -11.97 -16.47
C GLN A 335 -1.45 -12.51 -15.76
N ALA A 336 -1.06 -13.77 -16.03
CA ALA A 336 0.04 -14.43 -15.34
C ALA A 336 1.40 -14.02 -15.90
N TYR A 337 2.39 -13.88 -15.01
CA TYR A 337 3.81 -13.81 -15.36
C TYR A 337 4.44 -15.20 -15.41
N VAL A 338 4.04 -16.09 -14.48
CA VAL A 338 4.45 -17.50 -14.48
C VAL A 338 3.24 -18.39 -14.71
N ILE A 339 3.37 -19.35 -15.61
CA ILE A 339 2.33 -20.34 -15.91
C ILE A 339 2.83 -21.71 -15.47
N LEU A 340 2.10 -22.34 -14.55
CA LEU A 340 2.31 -23.73 -14.14
C LEU A 340 1.31 -24.60 -14.90
N TRP A 341 1.77 -25.23 -15.97
CA TRP A 341 0.93 -26.17 -16.73
C TRP A 341 1.04 -27.57 -16.15
N MET A 342 -0.01 -27.98 -15.44
CA MET A 342 -0.08 -29.26 -14.75
C MET A 342 -0.72 -30.33 -15.63
N ILE A 343 0.00 -31.41 -15.86
CA ILE A 343 -0.39 -32.55 -16.66
C ILE A 343 -0.32 -33.82 -15.80
N ASP A 344 -1.33 -34.68 -15.89
CA ASP A 344 -1.29 -36.01 -15.27
C ASP A 344 -0.21 -36.86 -15.99
N SER A 345 0.80 -37.27 -15.24
CA SER A 345 1.94 -38.00 -15.81
C SER A 345 1.58 -39.39 -16.37
N THR A 346 0.44 -39.95 -15.95
CA THR A 346 -0.02 -41.26 -16.45
C THR A 346 -0.55 -41.25 -17.89
N ASP A 347 -0.91 -40.06 -18.42
CA ASP A 347 -1.43 -39.85 -19.79
C ASP A 347 -0.83 -38.58 -20.44
N ALA A 348 0.40 -38.25 -20.07
CA ALA A 348 0.99 -36.92 -20.32
C ALA A 348 1.15 -36.64 -21.82
N GLN A 349 1.60 -37.62 -22.63
CA GLN A 349 1.85 -37.40 -24.05
C GLN A 349 0.56 -37.07 -24.81
N ARG A 350 -0.52 -37.84 -24.60
CA ARG A 350 -1.80 -37.59 -25.23
C ARG A 350 -2.37 -36.23 -24.85
N ARG A 351 -2.38 -35.95 -23.59
CA ARG A 351 -2.94 -34.68 -23.05
C ARG A 351 -2.18 -33.45 -23.51
N PHE A 352 -0.86 -33.56 -23.59
CA PHE A 352 -0.05 -32.50 -24.14
C PHE A 352 -0.38 -32.22 -25.62
N GLU A 353 -0.44 -33.25 -26.44
CA GLU A 353 -0.74 -33.11 -27.86
C GLU A 353 -2.12 -32.52 -28.12
N GLU A 354 -3.13 -32.90 -27.32
CA GLU A 354 -4.49 -32.35 -27.40
C GLU A 354 -4.57 -30.86 -27.09
N LEU A 355 -3.79 -30.36 -26.11
CA LEU A 355 -3.95 -29.00 -25.55
C LEU A 355 -2.85 -28.03 -25.99
N LYS A 356 -1.74 -28.50 -26.56
CA LYS A 356 -0.60 -27.62 -26.88
C LYS A 356 -0.96 -26.50 -27.86
N ALA A 357 -1.83 -26.77 -28.82
CA ALA A 357 -2.22 -25.81 -29.85
C ALA A 357 -2.99 -24.61 -29.25
N ASP A 358 -3.75 -24.84 -28.17
CA ASP A 358 -4.56 -23.83 -27.51
C ASP A 358 -3.76 -23.08 -26.43
N ILE A 359 -2.84 -23.76 -25.73
CA ILE A 359 -2.12 -23.21 -24.58
C ILE A 359 -0.87 -22.43 -24.99
N LEU A 360 -0.05 -22.97 -25.91
CA LEU A 360 1.26 -22.37 -26.24
C LEU A 360 1.19 -20.92 -26.76
N PRO A 361 0.19 -20.52 -27.58
CA PRO A 361 0.07 -19.14 -28.03
C PRO A 361 -0.07 -18.13 -26.88
N HIS A 362 -0.76 -18.53 -25.80
CA HIS A 362 -0.95 -17.67 -24.61
C HIS A 362 0.27 -17.65 -23.66
N CYS A 363 1.28 -18.46 -23.94
CA CYS A 363 2.52 -18.50 -23.13
C CYS A 363 3.65 -17.66 -23.73
N GLU A 364 3.45 -17.02 -24.88
CA GLU A 364 4.47 -16.21 -25.53
C GLU A 364 4.86 -15.00 -24.65
N GLY A 365 6.17 -14.82 -24.44
CA GLY A 365 6.70 -13.78 -23.55
C GLY A 365 6.59 -14.08 -22.04
N LYS A 366 6.00 -15.21 -21.63
CA LYS A 366 5.80 -15.60 -20.23
C LYS A 366 6.74 -16.73 -19.81
N LYS A 367 6.91 -16.89 -18.49
CA LYS A 367 7.68 -18.02 -17.94
C LYS A 367 6.77 -19.22 -17.73
N MET A 368 6.97 -20.29 -18.49
CA MET A 368 6.18 -21.53 -18.37
C MET A 368 7.00 -22.64 -17.74
N ILE A 369 6.36 -23.37 -16.80
CA ILE A 369 6.89 -24.60 -16.19
C ILE A 369 5.85 -25.70 -16.40
N ILE A 370 6.22 -26.79 -17.07
CA ILE A 370 5.37 -27.96 -17.22
C ILE A 370 5.57 -28.86 -16.02
N LEU A 371 4.48 -29.20 -15.34
CA LEU A 371 4.47 -30.04 -14.15
C LEU A 371 3.83 -31.39 -14.49
N PHE A 372 4.62 -32.44 -14.53
CA PHE A 372 4.14 -33.83 -14.62
C PHE A 372 3.78 -34.30 -13.21
N ASN A 373 2.49 -34.18 -12.87
CA ASN A 373 2.00 -34.56 -11.54
C ASN A 373 1.67 -36.07 -11.47
N LYS A 374 1.50 -36.57 -10.24
CA LYS A 374 1.30 -37.98 -9.91
C LYS A 374 2.50 -38.86 -10.32
N SER A 375 3.70 -38.30 -10.31
CA SER A 375 4.94 -38.99 -10.67
C SER A 375 5.25 -40.19 -9.76
N ASP A 376 4.59 -40.27 -8.61
CA ASP A 376 4.64 -41.43 -7.71
C ASP A 376 3.96 -42.68 -8.24
N LEU A 377 3.17 -42.55 -9.31
CA LEU A 377 2.54 -43.68 -10.02
C LEU A 377 3.39 -44.21 -11.19
N LEU A 378 4.47 -43.52 -11.55
CA LEU A 378 5.33 -43.92 -12.69
C LEU A 378 6.56 -44.71 -12.20
N LEU A 379 6.95 -45.68 -13.01
CA LEU A 379 8.23 -46.33 -12.88
C LEU A 379 9.38 -45.42 -13.38
N ALA A 380 10.62 -45.67 -12.95
CA ALA A 380 11.77 -44.87 -13.37
C ALA A 380 11.96 -44.82 -14.89
N THR A 381 11.77 -45.96 -15.56
CA THR A 381 11.84 -46.08 -17.03
C THR A 381 10.80 -45.22 -17.75
N GLN A 382 9.57 -45.14 -17.22
CA GLN A 382 8.52 -44.30 -17.79
C GLN A 382 8.81 -42.79 -17.61
N LYS A 383 9.47 -42.40 -16.51
CA LYS A 383 9.92 -41.01 -16.34
C LYS A 383 11.01 -40.64 -17.33
N GLU A 384 11.93 -41.57 -17.64
CA GLU A 384 12.98 -41.36 -18.64
C GLU A 384 12.40 -41.25 -20.04
N GLU A 385 11.46 -42.11 -20.40
CA GLU A 385 10.73 -42.08 -21.69
C GLU A 385 9.99 -40.76 -21.87
N LEU A 386 9.22 -40.32 -20.88
CA LEU A 386 8.54 -39.00 -20.92
C LEU A 386 9.54 -37.87 -21.02
N SER A 387 10.65 -37.92 -20.30
CA SER A 387 11.70 -36.89 -20.38
C SER A 387 12.30 -36.81 -21.78
N ALA A 388 12.48 -37.95 -22.46
CA ALA A 388 12.99 -38.02 -23.83
C ALA A 388 11.97 -37.44 -24.85
N ILE A 389 10.68 -37.76 -24.72
CA ILE A 389 9.61 -37.24 -25.58
C ILE A 389 9.55 -35.72 -25.58
N PHE A 390 9.74 -35.12 -24.42
CA PHE A 390 9.68 -33.67 -24.25
C PHE A 390 11.06 -32.97 -24.31
N ALA A 391 12.16 -33.70 -24.71
CA ALA A 391 13.51 -33.15 -24.67
C ALA A 391 13.70 -31.90 -25.55
N ASP A 392 13.09 -31.85 -26.70
CA ASP A 392 13.26 -30.78 -27.71
C ASP A 392 12.55 -29.46 -27.30
N MET A 393 11.69 -29.49 -26.30
CA MET A 393 11.01 -28.29 -25.85
C MET A 393 11.92 -27.45 -24.95
N LYS A 394 12.13 -26.20 -25.33
CA LYS A 394 12.89 -25.19 -24.53
C LYS A 394 12.10 -24.63 -23.34
N VAL A 395 11.36 -25.50 -22.64
CA VAL A 395 10.52 -25.12 -21.47
C VAL A 395 10.98 -25.93 -20.27
N GLU A 396 10.95 -25.30 -19.10
CA GLU A 396 11.24 -25.96 -17.83
C GLU A 396 10.22 -27.07 -17.55
N LYS A 397 10.70 -28.23 -17.13
CA LYS A 397 9.90 -29.43 -16.85
C LYS A 397 10.24 -29.96 -15.47
N LEU A 398 9.22 -30.42 -14.75
CA LEU A 398 9.41 -30.99 -13.43
C LEU A 398 8.41 -32.10 -13.15
N PHE A 399 8.90 -33.26 -12.70
CA PHE A 399 8.07 -34.34 -12.17
C PHE A 399 7.78 -34.09 -10.69
N ILE A 400 6.50 -34.06 -10.32
CA ILE A 400 6.07 -33.82 -8.95
C ILE A 400 5.03 -34.87 -8.51
N SER A 401 4.91 -35.08 -7.21
CA SER A 401 3.71 -35.64 -6.63
C SER A 401 3.15 -34.64 -5.61
N ALA A 402 2.13 -33.90 -5.99
CA ALA A 402 1.47 -32.93 -5.11
C ALA A 402 0.87 -33.63 -3.86
N LYS A 403 0.36 -34.85 -4.01
CA LYS A 403 -0.20 -35.65 -2.92
C LYS A 403 0.85 -36.12 -1.90
N LYS A 404 2.03 -36.56 -2.38
CA LYS A 404 3.15 -37.01 -1.52
C LYS A 404 4.15 -35.91 -1.20
N ARG A 405 3.95 -34.69 -1.71
CA ARG A 405 4.85 -33.54 -1.58
C ARG A 405 6.26 -33.79 -2.16
N GLU A 406 6.36 -34.70 -3.13
CA GLU A 406 7.63 -34.97 -3.80
C GLU A 406 7.98 -33.84 -4.78
N ASN A 407 9.23 -33.34 -4.73
CA ASN A 407 9.78 -32.27 -5.57
C ASN A 407 9.09 -30.90 -5.45
N ILE A 408 8.25 -30.67 -4.43
CA ILE A 408 7.62 -29.34 -4.20
C ILE A 408 8.69 -28.29 -3.88
N THR A 409 9.69 -28.60 -3.05
CA THR A 409 10.82 -27.68 -2.76
C THR A 409 11.64 -27.34 -4.00
N ILE A 410 11.73 -28.26 -4.99
CA ILE A 410 12.38 -27.96 -6.27
C ILE A 410 11.53 -27.00 -7.08
N LEU A 411 10.20 -27.19 -7.09
CA LEU A 411 9.26 -26.27 -7.73
C LEU A 411 9.35 -24.86 -7.12
N GLU A 412 9.40 -24.75 -5.80
CA GLU A 412 9.59 -23.46 -5.10
C GLU A 412 10.86 -22.74 -5.58
N LYS A 413 11.98 -23.44 -5.67
CA LYS A 413 13.22 -22.87 -6.21
C LYS A 413 13.10 -22.44 -7.66
N LYS A 414 12.42 -23.24 -8.49
CA LYS A 414 12.19 -22.89 -9.90
C LYS A 414 11.24 -21.70 -10.06
N LEU A 415 10.24 -21.55 -9.21
CA LEU A 415 9.39 -20.35 -9.15
C LEU A 415 10.23 -19.10 -8.84
N VAL A 416 11.10 -19.15 -7.83
CA VAL A 416 12.00 -18.04 -7.51
C VAL A 416 12.96 -17.71 -8.66
N GLN A 417 13.49 -18.73 -9.34
CA GLN A 417 14.34 -18.54 -10.53
C GLN A 417 13.54 -17.96 -11.72
N ALA A 418 12.30 -18.41 -11.93
CA ALA A 418 11.42 -17.89 -12.99
C ALA A 418 11.02 -16.44 -12.75
N ALA A 419 10.93 -16.05 -11.49
CA ALA A 419 10.69 -14.65 -11.11
C ALA A 419 11.75 -13.69 -11.67
N ALA A 420 13.00 -14.15 -11.79
CA ALA A 420 14.14 -13.40 -12.34
C ALA A 420 14.21 -11.95 -11.83
N LEU A 421 13.73 -11.70 -10.59
CA LEU A 421 13.80 -10.37 -10.01
C LEU A 421 15.26 -10.03 -9.71
N PRO A 422 15.76 -8.87 -10.13
CA PRO A 422 17.07 -8.41 -9.72
C PRO A 422 17.14 -8.27 -8.20
N GLU A 423 18.31 -8.50 -7.62
CA GLU A 423 18.53 -8.16 -6.21
C GLU A 423 18.35 -6.65 -6.03
N VAL A 424 17.32 -6.28 -5.28
CA VAL A 424 17.03 -4.88 -4.96
C VAL A 424 17.90 -4.45 -3.80
N ASN A 425 18.82 -3.55 -4.06
CA ASN A 425 19.64 -2.90 -3.04
C ASN A 425 18.86 -1.76 -2.36
N GLN A 426 19.29 -1.36 -1.15
CA GLN A 426 18.65 -0.28 -0.41
C GLN A 426 18.71 1.10 -1.10
N ASN A 427 19.60 1.26 -2.06
CA ASN A 427 19.79 2.52 -2.80
C ASN A 427 19.11 2.51 -4.18
N ASP A 428 18.53 1.38 -4.60
CA ASP A 428 17.85 1.31 -5.89
C ASP A 428 16.53 2.06 -5.83
N ILE A 429 16.33 2.95 -6.78
CA ILE A 429 15.08 3.69 -6.94
C ILE A 429 14.20 2.87 -7.90
N ILE A 430 13.17 2.26 -7.34
CA ILE A 430 12.23 1.40 -8.07
C ILE A 430 10.81 1.93 -7.87
N ILE A 431 10.09 2.10 -8.97
CA ILE A 431 8.72 2.60 -8.97
C ILE A 431 7.75 1.46 -8.71
N THR A 432 6.81 1.66 -7.78
CA THR A 432 5.79 0.66 -7.41
C THR A 432 4.37 1.13 -7.64
N ASN A 433 4.16 2.43 -7.83
CA ASN A 433 2.85 3.04 -7.95
C ASN A 433 2.52 3.30 -9.43
N VAL A 434 1.33 2.84 -9.87
CA VAL A 434 0.83 3.05 -11.24
C VAL A 434 0.76 4.54 -11.58
N ARG A 435 0.30 5.38 -10.65
CA ARG A 435 0.23 6.84 -10.83
C ARG A 435 1.61 7.44 -11.18
N HIS A 436 2.66 7.00 -10.48
CA HIS A 436 4.04 7.45 -10.78
C HIS A 436 4.50 6.97 -12.16
N TYR A 437 4.19 5.72 -12.50
CA TYR A 437 4.52 5.16 -13.81
C TYR A 437 3.84 5.91 -14.95
N GLU A 438 2.55 6.20 -14.83
CA GLU A 438 1.80 6.97 -15.82
C GLU A 438 2.35 8.39 -15.99
N ALA A 439 2.66 9.08 -14.90
CA ALA A 439 3.27 10.41 -14.94
C ALA A 439 4.67 10.38 -15.60
N LEU A 440 5.50 9.38 -15.25
CA LEU A 440 6.82 9.20 -15.89
C LEU A 440 6.69 8.88 -17.38
N THR A 441 5.69 8.09 -17.79
CA THR A 441 5.45 7.79 -19.20
C THR A 441 5.06 9.05 -19.99
N ARG A 442 4.16 9.89 -19.45
CA ARG A 442 3.79 11.16 -20.06
C ARG A 442 4.98 12.13 -20.11
N ALA A 443 5.80 12.18 -19.05
CA ALA A 443 7.03 12.96 -19.03
C ALA A 443 8.04 12.47 -20.09
N LEU A 444 8.13 11.15 -20.32
CA LEU A 444 8.97 10.56 -21.36
C LEU A 444 8.51 10.98 -22.77
N ASP A 445 7.21 10.96 -23.01
CA ASP A 445 6.64 11.45 -24.28
C ASP A 445 6.94 12.93 -24.50
N SER A 446 6.89 13.74 -23.45
CA SER A 446 7.20 15.17 -23.52
C SER A 446 8.69 15.42 -23.84
N ILE A 447 9.61 14.70 -23.18
CA ILE A 447 11.05 14.86 -23.44
C ILE A 447 11.45 14.34 -24.83
N HIS A 448 10.78 13.32 -25.38
CA HIS A 448 10.96 12.89 -26.75
C HIS A 448 10.58 14.01 -27.75
N ARG A 449 9.45 14.72 -27.52
CA ARG A 449 9.08 15.87 -28.35
C ARG A 449 10.09 17.01 -28.25
N VAL A 450 10.67 17.25 -27.07
CA VAL A 450 11.79 18.19 -26.90
C VAL A 450 12.96 17.79 -27.78
N GLN A 451 13.38 16.51 -27.79
CA GLN A 451 14.46 16.01 -28.59
C GLN A 451 14.18 16.16 -30.10
N GLU A 452 12.99 15.80 -30.55
CA GLU A 452 12.54 15.96 -31.92
C GLU A 452 12.55 17.47 -32.33
N GLY A 453 12.03 18.33 -31.43
CA GLY A 453 12.04 19.79 -31.64
C GLY A 453 13.42 20.35 -31.80
N LEU A 454 14.40 19.92 -31.00
CA LEU A 454 15.81 20.32 -31.12
C LEU A 454 16.44 19.82 -32.43
N GLN A 455 16.15 18.55 -32.84
CA GLN A 455 16.65 17.98 -34.09
C GLN A 455 16.07 18.66 -35.35
N LEU A 456 14.81 19.07 -35.29
CA LEU A 456 14.11 19.77 -36.37
C LEU A 456 14.36 21.29 -36.36
N GLU A 457 15.21 21.76 -35.44
CA GLU A 457 15.52 23.20 -35.26
C GLU A 457 14.24 24.04 -35.06
N LEU A 458 13.23 23.50 -34.35
CA LEU A 458 12.02 24.24 -34.04
C LEU A 458 12.32 25.48 -33.20
N SER A 459 11.40 26.44 -33.24
CA SER A 459 11.47 27.65 -32.41
C SER A 459 11.48 27.35 -30.93
N GLY A 460 12.24 28.11 -30.15
CA GLY A 460 12.45 27.90 -28.72
C GLY A 460 11.17 27.92 -27.89
N ASP A 461 10.12 28.65 -28.32
CA ASP A 461 8.81 28.70 -27.69
C ASP A 461 8.09 27.33 -27.69
N LEU A 462 8.15 26.60 -28.81
CA LEU A 462 7.57 25.26 -28.91
C LEU A 462 8.32 24.26 -28.04
N VAL A 463 9.65 24.29 -28.06
CA VAL A 463 10.46 23.41 -27.21
C VAL A 463 10.25 23.73 -25.72
N SER A 464 10.12 25.00 -25.35
CA SER A 464 9.83 25.43 -23.96
C SER A 464 8.48 24.93 -23.45
N GLU A 465 7.46 24.87 -24.30
CA GLU A 465 6.15 24.34 -23.90
C GLU A 465 6.21 22.84 -23.55
N ASP A 466 6.91 22.03 -24.37
CA ASP A 466 7.12 20.61 -24.07
C ASP A 466 7.98 20.40 -22.81
N LEU A 467 8.96 21.27 -22.55
CA LEU A 467 9.74 21.26 -21.30
C LEU A 467 8.87 21.58 -20.10
N ARG A 468 7.99 22.59 -20.17
CA ARG A 468 7.04 22.93 -19.10
C ARG A 468 6.07 21.78 -18.83
N GLN A 469 5.60 21.12 -19.90
CA GLN A 469 4.75 19.93 -19.76
C GLN A 469 5.48 18.80 -19.05
N CYS A 470 6.74 18.51 -19.39
CA CYS A 470 7.55 17.51 -18.71
C CYS A 470 7.75 17.85 -17.22
N ILE A 471 8.03 19.12 -16.88
CA ILE A 471 8.11 19.57 -15.49
C ILE A 471 6.80 19.36 -14.75
N HIS A 472 5.67 19.67 -15.39
CA HIS A 472 4.34 19.49 -14.82
C HIS A 472 4.08 18.02 -14.45
N GLU A 473 4.30 17.08 -15.38
CA GLU A 473 4.11 15.65 -15.17
C GLU A 473 4.97 15.10 -14.02
N LEU A 474 6.25 15.49 -13.95
CA LEU A 474 7.12 15.09 -12.84
C LEU A 474 6.70 15.70 -11.51
N SER A 475 6.20 16.95 -11.52
CA SER A 475 5.74 17.64 -10.30
C SER A 475 4.47 17.04 -9.73
N GLU A 476 3.60 16.42 -10.54
CA GLU A 476 2.41 15.68 -10.07
C GLU A 476 2.77 14.51 -9.13
N ILE A 477 3.92 13.88 -9.33
CA ILE A 477 4.33 12.71 -8.54
C ILE A 477 4.54 13.08 -7.06
N VAL A 478 5.27 14.18 -6.82
CA VAL A 478 5.63 14.65 -5.46
C VAL A 478 4.70 15.73 -4.93
N ALA A 479 3.79 16.21 -5.78
CA ALA A 479 2.88 17.34 -5.50
C ALA A 479 3.61 18.65 -5.12
N GLU A 480 4.79 18.87 -5.70
CA GLU A 480 5.50 20.15 -5.55
C GLU A 480 4.78 21.28 -6.32
N GLY A 481 4.62 22.43 -5.67
CA GLY A 481 4.00 23.60 -6.30
C GLY A 481 2.47 23.67 -6.22
N GLY A 482 1.80 22.78 -5.49
CA GLY A 482 0.35 22.84 -5.27
C GLY A 482 -0.49 22.39 -6.46
N ILE A 483 0.06 21.60 -7.35
CA ILE A 483 -0.55 21.15 -8.61
C ILE A 483 -1.63 20.09 -8.40
N THR A 484 -1.64 19.40 -7.25
CA THR A 484 -2.56 18.28 -7.00
C THR A 484 -3.90 18.78 -6.48
N SER A 485 -4.99 18.40 -7.15
CA SER A 485 -6.35 18.76 -6.74
C SER A 485 -6.72 18.10 -5.40
N GLU A 486 -7.64 18.72 -4.67
CA GLU A 486 -8.16 18.18 -3.39
C GLU A 486 -8.81 16.80 -3.58
N GLU A 487 -9.50 16.59 -4.71
CA GLU A 487 -10.11 15.32 -5.08
C GLU A 487 -9.06 14.22 -5.27
N THR A 488 -7.95 14.52 -5.93
CA THR A 488 -6.84 13.57 -6.10
C THR A 488 -6.22 13.20 -4.76
N LEU A 489 -5.99 14.17 -3.87
CA LEU A 489 -5.50 13.91 -2.53
C LEU A 489 -6.47 13.03 -1.73
N GLN A 490 -7.77 13.31 -1.79
CA GLN A 490 -8.78 12.49 -1.14
C GLN A 490 -8.76 11.05 -1.64
N ASN A 491 -8.69 10.84 -2.95
CA ASN A 491 -8.63 9.49 -3.54
C ASN A 491 -7.39 8.72 -3.10
N ILE A 492 -6.24 9.37 -3.00
CA ILE A 492 -5.00 8.74 -2.52
C ILE A 492 -5.16 8.32 -1.06
N PHE A 493 -5.64 9.22 -0.18
CA PHE A 493 -5.69 8.97 1.26
C PHE A 493 -6.88 8.10 1.72
N GLN A 494 -7.95 7.94 0.92
CA GLN A 494 -9.09 7.07 1.25
C GLN A 494 -8.71 5.60 1.48
N ASN A 495 -7.64 5.15 0.83
CA ASN A 495 -7.16 3.76 0.93
C ASN A 495 -6.21 3.53 2.12
N PHE A 496 -5.96 4.54 2.94
CA PHE A 496 -5.08 4.45 4.10
C PHE A 496 -5.84 3.95 5.34
N CYS A 497 -5.10 3.38 6.28
CA CYS A 497 -5.68 2.98 7.57
C CYS A 497 -6.11 4.19 8.40
N ILE A 498 -7.23 4.07 9.13
CA ILE A 498 -7.66 5.05 10.13
C ILE A 498 -6.62 5.07 11.26
N GLY A 499 -6.22 6.27 11.69
CA GLY A 499 -5.22 6.44 12.75
C GLY A 499 -3.77 6.62 12.26
N LYS A 500 -3.59 6.64 10.93
CA LYS A 500 -2.30 6.94 10.27
C LYS A 500 -2.45 7.94 9.15
#